data_d9a0104365361909640ed6ebd2578cd3
#
_entry.id   d9a0104365361909640ed6ebd2578cd3
#
_cell.length_a   1.000
_cell.length_b   1.000
_cell.length_c   1.000
_cell.angle_alpha   90.00
_cell.angle_beta   90.00
_cell.angle_gamma   90.00
#
_symmetry.space_group_name_H-M   'P 1'
#
loop_
_entity.id
_entity.type
_entity.pdbx_description
1 polymer ?
#
loop_
_entity_poly.entity_id
_entity_poly.type
_entity_poly.pdbx_seq_one_letter_code
_entity_poly.pdbx_strand_id
1 'polypeptide(L)'
;ESNEYTADDLCIINMRGGEYTGHPELYLDRRYWLHAIANMKKINPDMRFMIVTEDEEAARKVLPEYECHHFDVGKDYVTVKNARYLILSNSSFSLMPVITSTELKYVIAPKYWARHNISDGFWSSEQNIYSFLHYQDRRGRIWEPDECRRELEEYKKTSRLYARRNVRPGKLRHAGQVL
;
A
#
# COMPACT_ATOMS: atom_id res chain seq x y z
N GLU A 1 2.24 28.03 -1.78
CA GLU A 1 0.81 27.70 -1.78
C GLU A 1 0.49 27.02 -0.48
N SER A 2 -0.39 27.61 0.33
CA SER A 2 -0.85 27.01 1.58
C SER A 2 -1.62 25.73 1.21
N ASN A 3 -1.08 24.60 1.56
CA ASN A 3 -1.68 23.33 1.23
C ASN A 3 -2.67 22.98 2.35
N GLU A 4 -3.96 23.16 2.11
CA GLU A 4 -5.04 22.87 3.07
C GLU A 4 -5.06 21.41 3.55
N TYR A 5 -4.33 20.53 2.84
CA TYR A 5 -4.25 19.10 3.13
C TYR A 5 -3.00 18.68 3.95
N THR A 6 -2.23 19.65 4.47
CA THR A 6 -1.04 19.39 5.33
C THR A 6 -1.34 19.52 6.82
N ALA A 7 -2.59 19.60 7.23
CA ALA A 7 -2.98 19.72 8.63
C ALA A 7 -2.55 18.49 9.45
N ASP A 8 -2.15 18.71 10.70
CA ASP A 8 -1.69 17.64 11.61
C ASP A 8 -2.84 16.75 12.14
N ASP A 9 -4.07 17.17 11.92
CA ASP A 9 -5.28 16.44 12.27
C ASP A 9 -5.98 15.80 11.06
N LEU A 10 -5.36 15.84 9.87
CA LEU A 10 -5.94 15.30 8.65
C LEU A 10 -5.11 14.12 8.10
N CYS A 11 -5.79 12.99 7.91
CA CYS A 11 -5.26 11.81 7.23
C CYS A 11 -5.90 11.67 5.85
N ILE A 12 -5.08 11.60 4.82
CA ILE A 12 -5.53 11.30 3.46
C ILE A 12 -5.58 9.79 3.25
N ILE A 13 -6.71 9.30 2.77
CA ILE A 13 -6.91 7.91 2.35
C ILE A 13 -6.79 7.88 0.83
N ASN A 14 -5.69 7.35 0.29
CA ASN A 14 -5.55 7.17 -1.14
C ASN A 14 -6.07 5.79 -1.56
N MET A 15 -7.32 5.77 -2.01
CA MET A 15 -8.04 4.55 -2.39
C MET A 15 -7.97 4.32 -3.89
N ARG A 16 -7.73 3.07 -4.30
CA ARG A 16 -7.86 2.63 -5.69
C ARG A 16 -9.18 1.90 -5.88
N GLY A 17 -9.93 2.35 -6.87
CA GLY A 17 -11.14 1.71 -7.37
C GLY A 17 -10.94 1.19 -8.80
N GLY A 18 -11.78 1.63 -9.74
CA GLY A 18 -11.65 1.37 -11.17
C GLY A 18 -11.40 -0.10 -11.50
N GLU A 19 -10.33 -0.39 -12.21
CA GLU A 19 -9.91 -1.74 -12.60
C GLU A 19 -9.67 -2.69 -11.41
N TYR A 20 -9.29 -2.17 -10.24
CA TYR A 20 -9.03 -2.99 -9.06
C TYR A 20 -10.27 -3.69 -8.53
N THR A 21 -11.46 -3.14 -8.75
CA THR A 21 -12.73 -3.74 -8.29
C THR A 21 -13.00 -5.11 -8.91
N GLY A 22 -12.46 -5.38 -10.10
CA GLY A 22 -12.52 -6.67 -10.79
C GLY A 22 -11.47 -7.70 -10.34
N HIS A 23 -10.57 -7.34 -9.44
CA HIS A 23 -9.43 -8.17 -9.01
C HIS A 23 -9.43 -8.40 -7.49
N PRO A 24 -10.14 -9.44 -6.99
CA PRO A 24 -10.29 -9.68 -5.55
C PRO A 24 -8.96 -9.83 -4.78
N GLU A 25 -7.90 -10.27 -5.46
CA GLU A 25 -6.56 -10.38 -4.88
C GLU A 25 -5.89 -9.03 -4.64
N LEU A 26 -6.30 -7.99 -5.39
CA LEU A 26 -5.75 -6.63 -5.31
C LEU A 26 -6.66 -5.68 -4.53
N TYR A 27 -7.97 -5.83 -4.67
CA TYR A 27 -8.95 -4.91 -4.13
C TYR A 27 -9.00 -4.99 -2.60
N LEU A 28 -8.73 -3.86 -1.95
CA LEU A 28 -8.76 -3.76 -0.49
C LEU A 28 -10.20 -3.54 -0.04
N ASP A 29 -10.71 -4.46 0.79
CA ASP A 29 -12.08 -4.41 1.30
C ASP A 29 -12.25 -3.34 2.40
N ARG A 30 -13.51 -3.06 2.76
CA ARG A 30 -13.86 -2.11 3.83
C ARG A 30 -13.11 -2.37 5.13
N ARG A 31 -12.84 -3.63 5.49
CA ARG A 31 -12.17 -3.99 6.73
C ARG A 31 -10.74 -3.47 6.80
N TYR A 32 -10.00 -3.53 5.68
CA TYR A 32 -8.66 -2.94 5.62
C TYR A 32 -8.69 -1.45 6.01
N TRP A 33 -9.57 -0.70 5.38
CA TRP A 33 -9.67 0.75 5.59
C TRP A 33 -10.11 1.10 7.01
N LEU A 34 -11.11 0.40 7.56
CA LEU A 34 -11.57 0.63 8.94
C LEU A 34 -10.50 0.32 9.97
N HIS A 35 -9.72 -0.74 9.78
CA HIS A 35 -8.58 -1.04 10.66
C HIS A 35 -7.50 0.05 10.57
N ALA A 36 -7.19 0.54 9.37
CA ALA A 36 -6.20 1.60 9.18
C ALA A 36 -6.67 2.92 9.82
N ILE A 37 -7.93 3.28 9.65
CA ILE A 37 -8.56 4.43 10.32
C ILE A 37 -8.47 4.29 11.85
N ALA A 38 -8.79 3.11 12.39
CA ALA A 38 -8.68 2.85 13.82
C ALA A 38 -7.24 2.96 14.33
N ASN A 39 -6.25 2.52 13.53
CA ASN A 39 -4.84 2.66 13.86
C ASN A 39 -4.38 4.13 13.81
N MET A 40 -4.83 4.94 12.84
CA MET A 40 -4.55 6.38 12.80
C MET A 40 -5.16 7.11 14.01
N LYS A 41 -6.37 6.74 14.44
CA LYS A 41 -7.01 7.31 15.63
C LYS A 41 -6.28 6.98 16.94
N LYS A 42 -5.42 5.98 16.97
CA LYS A 42 -4.53 5.74 18.12
C LYS A 42 -3.41 6.77 18.21
N ILE A 43 -3.00 7.35 17.07
CA ILE A 43 -1.99 8.41 16.99
C ILE A 43 -2.62 9.75 17.39
N ASN A 44 -3.78 10.06 16.82
CA ASN A 44 -4.57 11.24 17.13
C ASN A 44 -6.07 10.86 17.15
N PRO A 45 -6.74 10.84 18.31
CA PRO A 45 -8.16 10.52 18.41
C PRO A 45 -9.09 11.45 17.61
N ASP A 46 -8.66 12.71 17.41
CA ASP A 46 -9.41 13.73 16.68
C ASP A 46 -9.05 13.76 15.18
N MET A 47 -8.33 12.74 14.68
CA MET A 47 -7.94 12.65 13.28
C MET A 47 -9.17 12.66 12.36
N ARG A 48 -9.21 13.61 11.45
CA ARG A 48 -10.16 13.69 10.33
C ARG A 48 -9.63 12.86 9.16
N PHE A 49 -10.55 12.41 8.30
CA PHE A 49 -10.19 11.59 7.15
C PHE A 49 -10.86 12.12 5.89
N MET A 50 -10.10 12.14 4.80
CA MET A 50 -10.58 12.48 3.46
C MET A 50 -10.04 11.46 2.46
N ILE A 51 -10.93 10.98 1.58
CA ILE A 51 -10.57 10.02 0.54
C ILE A 51 -10.18 10.79 -0.72
N VAL A 52 -9.03 10.42 -1.30
CA VAL A 52 -8.60 10.84 -2.64
C VAL A 52 -8.52 9.60 -3.52
N THR A 53 -9.26 9.60 -4.62
CA THR A 53 -9.44 8.42 -5.48
C THR A 53 -9.79 8.84 -6.90
N GLU A 54 -9.47 8.02 -7.88
CA GLU A 54 -9.96 8.16 -9.26
C GLU A 54 -11.38 7.61 -9.48
N ASP A 55 -11.92 6.88 -8.49
CA ASP A 55 -13.24 6.23 -8.58
C ASP A 55 -14.06 6.53 -7.31
N GLU A 56 -14.70 7.70 -7.31
CA GLU A 56 -15.52 8.14 -6.19
C GLU A 56 -16.71 7.21 -5.93
N GLU A 57 -17.28 6.60 -6.97
CA GLU A 57 -18.42 5.70 -6.81
C GLU A 57 -18.03 4.44 -6.03
N ALA A 58 -16.91 3.82 -6.39
CA ALA A 58 -16.38 2.68 -5.68
C ALA A 58 -15.99 3.03 -4.23
N ALA A 59 -15.36 4.20 -4.03
CA ALA A 59 -14.96 4.66 -2.70
C ALA A 59 -16.17 4.91 -1.79
N ARG A 60 -17.22 5.55 -2.28
CA ARG A 60 -18.47 5.79 -1.53
C ARG A 60 -19.21 4.50 -1.16
N LYS A 61 -19.09 3.44 -1.96
CA LYS A 61 -19.63 2.11 -1.61
C LYS A 61 -18.86 1.47 -0.45
N VAL A 62 -17.56 1.72 -0.37
CA VAL A 62 -16.67 1.13 0.65
C VAL A 62 -16.70 1.92 1.95
N LEU A 63 -16.59 3.25 1.88
CA LEU A 63 -16.50 4.17 3.02
C LEU A 63 -17.48 5.36 2.84
N PRO A 64 -18.80 5.14 2.88
CA PRO A 64 -19.80 6.19 2.62
C PRO A 64 -19.81 7.32 3.65
N GLU A 65 -19.23 7.10 4.82
CA GLU A 65 -19.18 8.06 5.93
C GLU A 65 -18.07 9.09 5.82
N TYR A 66 -17.16 8.97 4.85
CA TYR A 66 -16.03 9.88 4.67
C TYR A 66 -16.15 10.68 3.39
N GLU A 67 -15.69 11.92 3.46
CA GLU A 67 -15.61 12.82 2.32
C GLU A 67 -14.65 12.23 1.26
N CYS A 68 -15.08 12.28 -0.01
CA CYS A 68 -14.39 11.65 -1.12
C CYS A 68 -14.26 12.60 -2.30
N HIS A 69 -13.05 12.74 -2.82
CA HIS A 69 -12.71 13.65 -3.91
C HIS A 69 -11.87 12.99 -5.00
N HIS A 70 -12.17 13.37 -6.22
CA HIS A 70 -11.30 13.29 -7.38
C HIS A 70 -11.17 14.68 -7.98
N PHE A 71 -9.99 15.28 -7.89
CA PHE A 71 -9.75 16.61 -8.46
C PHE A 71 -9.34 16.51 -9.93
N ASP A 72 -8.13 16.07 -10.15
CA ASP A 72 -7.48 15.62 -11.37
C ASP A 72 -6.21 14.86 -10.97
N VAL A 73 -5.59 14.16 -11.92
CA VAL A 73 -4.41 13.31 -11.68
C VAL A 73 -3.26 14.08 -11.00
N GLY A 74 -3.01 15.32 -11.44
CA GLY A 74 -1.94 16.15 -10.90
C GLY A 74 -2.24 16.63 -9.49
N LYS A 75 -3.45 17.11 -9.25
CA LYS A 75 -3.89 17.60 -7.93
C LYS A 75 -4.03 16.46 -6.93
N ASP A 76 -4.55 15.29 -7.35
CA ASP A 76 -4.59 14.09 -6.51
C ASP A 76 -3.17 13.68 -6.09
N TYR A 77 -2.22 13.67 -7.05
CA TYR A 77 -0.82 13.38 -6.76
C TYR A 77 -0.21 14.33 -5.73
N VAL A 78 -0.40 15.64 -5.92
CA VAL A 78 0.13 16.67 -5.02
C VAL A 78 -0.53 16.58 -3.64
N THR A 79 -1.83 16.30 -3.57
CA THR A 79 -2.55 16.12 -2.29
C THR A 79 -1.97 14.94 -1.50
N VAL A 80 -1.77 13.81 -2.14
CA VAL A 80 -1.13 12.63 -1.50
C VAL A 80 0.32 12.93 -1.09
N LYS A 81 1.09 13.59 -1.96
CA LYS A 81 2.50 13.93 -1.72
C LYS A 81 2.69 14.82 -0.50
N ASN A 82 1.80 15.79 -0.30
CA ASN A 82 1.92 16.80 0.74
C ASN A 82 1.23 16.40 2.05
N ALA A 83 0.48 15.31 2.06
CA ALA A 83 -0.18 14.83 3.27
C ALA A 83 0.85 14.34 4.31
N ARG A 84 0.59 14.66 5.58
CA ARG A 84 1.43 14.24 6.71
C ARG A 84 1.06 12.84 7.21
N TYR A 85 -0.20 12.50 7.14
CA TYR A 85 -0.75 11.20 7.52
C TYR A 85 -1.47 10.56 6.34
N LEU A 86 -1.13 9.32 6.03
CA LEU A 86 -1.62 8.65 4.84
C LEU A 86 -2.02 7.20 5.13
N ILE A 87 -3.11 6.78 4.50
CA ILE A 87 -3.47 5.37 4.34
C ILE A 87 -3.44 5.06 2.85
N LEU A 88 -2.60 4.11 2.45
CA LEU A 88 -2.37 3.79 1.05
C LEU A 88 -3.10 2.53 0.61
N SER A 89 -3.46 2.49 -0.67
CA SER A 89 -3.71 1.25 -1.40
C SER A 89 -2.39 0.63 -1.88
N ASN A 90 -2.49 -0.55 -2.47
CA ASN A 90 -1.37 -1.31 -3.05
C ASN A 90 -1.03 -0.87 -4.49
N SER A 91 -1.03 0.43 -4.75
CA SER A 91 -0.82 1.02 -6.07
C SER A 91 0.50 1.78 -6.16
N SER A 92 1.15 1.72 -7.33
CA SER A 92 2.32 2.57 -7.63
C SER A 92 1.95 4.06 -7.63
N PHE A 93 0.73 4.42 -8.05
CA PHE A 93 0.22 5.79 -7.96
C PHE A 93 0.14 6.26 -6.50
N SER A 94 -0.21 5.38 -5.57
CA SER A 94 -0.20 5.69 -4.13
C SER A 94 1.22 5.87 -3.58
N LEU A 95 2.15 5.06 -4.05
CA LEU A 95 3.52 5.00 -3.50
C LEU A 95 4.42 6.13 -4.01
N MET A 96 4.34 6.49 -5.28
CA MET A 96 5.25 7.47 -5.89
C MET A 96 5.18 8.87 -5.24
N PRO A 97 4.01 9.44 -4.92
CA PRO A 97 3.94 10.68 -4.17
C PRO A 97 4.62 10.59 -2.81
N VAL A 98 4.47 9.45 -2.12
CA VAL A 98 5.04 9.22 -0.78
C VAL A 98 6.56 9.17 -0.81
N ILE A 99 7.17 8.50 -1.80
CA ILE A 99 8.63 8.45 -1.98
C ILE A 99 9.22 9.86 -2.16
N THR A 100 8.48 10.76 -2.78
CA THR A 100 8.92 12.14 -3.07
C THR A 100 8.44 13.16 -2.04
N SER A 101 7.74 12.72 -0.99
CA SER A 101 7.24 13.60 0.06
C SER A 101 8.33 14.08 1.00
N THR A 102 8.23 15.33 1.43
CA THR A 102 9.04 15.95 2.49
C THR A 102 8.23 16.22 3.75
N GLU A 103 6.91 16.03 3.71
CA GLU A 103 5.97 16.38 4.77
C GLU A 103 5.53 15.17 5.61
N LEU A 104 5.88 13.98 5.19
CA LEU A 104 5.38 12.73 5.72
C LEU A 104 5.71 12.52 7.20
N LYS A 105 4.70 12.23 8.02
CA LYS A 105 4.85 11.86 9.43
C LYS A 105 4.54 10.39 9.68
N TYR A 106 3.45 9.87 9.11
CA TYR A 106 3.06 8.48 9.31
C TYR A 106 2.24 7.95 8.14
N VAL A 107 2.59 6.76 7.66
CA VAL A 107 1.91 6.11 6.53
C VAL A 107 1.59 4.66 6.84
N ILE A 108 0.34 4.28 6.65
CA ILE A 108 -0.09 2.88 6.68
C ILE A 108 -0.22 2.37 5.25
N ALA A 109 0.39 1.21 4.97
CA ALA A 109 0.31 0.51 3.71
C ALA A 109 -0.15 -0.95 3.92
N PRO A 110 -0.76 -1.61 2.92
CA PRO A 110 -1.13 -3.02 3.04
C PRO A 110 0.12 -3.91 3.11
N LYS A 111 0.19 -4.75 4.14
CA LYS A 111 1.26 -5.75 4.27
C LYS A 111 1.22 -6.69 3.06
N TYR A 112 2.36 -7.09 2.58
CA TYR A 112 2.55 -7.89 1.36
C TYR A 112 2.19 -7.17 0.04
N TRP A 113 1.83 -5.89 0.10
CA TRP A 113 1.51 -5.04 -1.04
C TRP A 113 0.40 -5.68 -1.91
N ALA A 114 0.62 -5.88 -3.21
CA ALA A 114 -0.35 -6.49 -4.13
C ALA A 114 -0.75 -7.94 -3.78
N ARG A 115 -0.15 -8.54 -2.76
CA ARG A 115 -0.52 -9.86 -2.23
C ARG A 115 -1.21 -9.80 -0.86
N HIS A 116 -1.68 -8.64 -0.45
CA HIS A 116 -2.30 -8.45 0.85
C HIS A 116 -3.39 -9.48 1.15
N ASN A 117 -4.28 -9.72 0.19
CA ASN A 117 -5.43 -10.59 0.37
C ASN A 117 -5.12 -12.09 0.31
N ILE A 118 -4.02 -12.48 -0.34
CA ILE A 118 -3.71 -13.88 -0.68
C ILE A 118 -2.38 -14.38 -0.14
N SER A 119 -1.59 -13.52 0.50
CA SER A 119 -0.26 -13.93 0.98
C SER A 119 -0.33 -14.76 2.25
N ASP A 120 0.54 -15.76 2.30
CA ASP A 120 0.86 -16.60 3.45
C ASP A 120 2.23 -16.25 4.07
N GLY A 121 2.79 -15.10 3.71
CA GLY A 121 4.14 -14.62 4.03
C GLY A 121 4.93 -14.20 2.80
N PHE A 122 4.41 -14.48 1.61
CA PHE A 122 5.07 -14.16 0.34
C PHE A 122 4.80 -12.69 -0.05
N TRP A 123 5.85 -11.92 -0.24
CA TRP A 123 5.78 -10.55 -0.74
C TRP A 123 5.73 -10.52 -2.27
N SER A 124 4.97 -9.58 -2.84
CA SER A 124 4.94 -9.37 -4.30
C SER A 124 6.32 -8.97 -4.83
N SER A 125 7.05 -8.16 -4.07
CA SER A 125 8.45 -7.80 -4.25
C SER A 125 9.08 -7.48 -2.91
N GLU A 126 10.31 -7.92 -2.68
CA GLU A 126 11.09 -7.56 -1.49
C GLU A 126 11.38 -6.06 -1.42
N GLN A 127 11.45 -5.42 -2.60
CA GLN A 127 11.66 -3.98 -2.75
C GLN A 127 10.48 -3.15 -2.25
N ASN A 128 9.31 -3.75 -2.01
CA ASN A 128 8.15 -3.06 -1.45
C ASN A 128 8.19 -2.93 0.08
N ILE A 129 9.30 -3.30 0.73
CA ILE A 129 9.49 -3.07 2.16
C ILE A 129 10.34 -1.81 2.36
N TYR A 130 9.64 -0.67 2.41
CA TYR A 130 10.25 0.65 2.59
C TYR A 130 10.35 1.00 4.07
N SER A 131 11.42 1.70 4.46
CA SER A 131 11.69 2.09 5.86
C SER A 131 10.71 3.14 6.41
N PHE A 132 10.01 3.85 5.54
CA PHE A 132 9.07 4.91 5.91
C PHE A 132 7.60 4.45 5.93
N LEU A 133 7.30 3.17 5.62
CA LEU A 133 5.95 2.63 5.66
C LEU A 133 5.72 1.77 6.89
N HIS A 134 4.51 1.86 7.45
CA HIS A 134 3.99 0.95 8.48
C HIS A 134 3.01 0.00 7.83
N TYR A 135 3.21 -1.29 7.98
CA TYR A 135 2.48 -2.31 7.22
C TYR A 135 1.34 -2.91 8.03
N GLN A 136 0.12 -2.77 7.53
CA GLN A 136 -1.06 -3.34 8.16
C GLN A 136 -1.39 -4.70 7.56
N ASP A 137 -1.50 -5.72 8.40
CA ASP A 137 -1.97 -7.05 8.00
C ASP A 137 -3.51 -7.13 7.91
N ARG A 138 -4.03 -8.27 7.45
CA ARG A 138 -5.48 -8.50 7.31
C ARG A 138 -6.27 -8.47 8.62
N ARG A 139 -5.59 -8.54 9.77
CA ARG A 139 -6.19 -8.47 11.11
C ARG A 139 -6.09 -7.06 11.71
N GLY A 140 -5.50 -6.11 10.99
CA GLY A 140 -5.32 -4.74 11.44
C GLY A 140 -4.09 -4.53 12.35
N ARG A 141 -3.21 -5.52 12.51
CA ARG A 141 -1.95 -5.33 13.23
C ARG A 141 -0.99 -4.52 12.36
N ILE A 142 -0.33 -3.55 12.97
CA ILE A 142 0.78 -2.81 12.36
C ILE A 142 2.08 -3.58 12.57
N TRP A 143 2.85 -3.67 11.51
CA TRP A 143 4.19 -4.27 11.43
C TRP A 143 5.18 -3.20 10.99
N GLU A 144 6.30 -3.13 11.71
CA GLU A 144 7.39 -2.28 11.31
C GLU A 144 8.18 -2.91 10.14
N PRO A 145 8.87 -2.11 9.31
CA PRO A 145 9.64 -2.62 8.17
C PRO A 145 10.63 -3.73 8.53
N ASP A 146 11.29 -3.61 9.68
CA ASP A 146 12.26 -4.61 10.13
C ASP A 146 11.60 -5.92 10.57
N GLU A 147 10.39 -5.87 11.11
CA GLU A 147 9.59 -7.07 11.38
C GLU A 147 9.21 -7.77 10.08
N CYS A 148 8.80 -6.98 9.07
CA CYS A 148 8.47 -7.49 7.74
C CYS A 148 9.69 -8.16 7.06
N ARG A 149 10.88 -7.55 7.17
CA ARG A 149 12.11 -8.13 6.62
C ARG A 149 12.49 -9.44 7.31
N ARG A 150 12.40 -9.50 8.64
CA ARG A 150 12.66 -10.75 9.39
C ARG A 150 11.70 -11.87 9.01
N GLU A 151 10.41 -11.56 8.88
CA GLU A 151 9.40 -12.52 8.42
C GLU A 151 9.70 -13.03 7.01
N LEU A 152 10.07 -12.12 6.09
CA LEU A 152 10.43 -12.49 4.73
C LEU A 152 11.66 -13.40 4.68
N GLU A 153 12.70 -13.12 5.45
CA GLU A 153 13.90 -13.96 5.50
C GLU A 153 13.59 -15.37 6.06
N GLU A 154 12.71 -15.46 7.03
CA GLU A 154 12.24 -16.76 7.52
C GLU A 154 11.40 -17.50 6.48
N TYR A 155 10.50 -16.80 5.81
CA TYR A 155 9.70 -17.35 4.72
C TYR A 155 10.58 -17.87 3.58
N LYS A 156 11.66 -17.16 3.21
CA LYS A 156 12.61 -17.60 2.19
C LYS A 156 13.27 -18.95 2.53
N LYS A 157 13.58 -19.17 3.81
CA LYS A 157 14.23 -20.41 4.26
C LYS A 157 13.28 -21.60 4.25
N THR A 158 12.01 -21.39 4.57
CA THR A 158 11.04 -22.45 4.84
C THR A 158 10.08 -22.72 3.69
N SER A 159 9.84 -21.73 2.81
CA SER A 159 8.83 -21.83 1.76
C SER A 159 9.33 -22.58 0.52
N ARG A 160 8.66 -23.67 0.17
CA ARG A 160 8.87 -24.38 -1.09
C ARG A 160 8.51 -23.54 -2.33
N LEU A 161 7.55 -22.60 -2.20
CA LEU A 161 7.16 -21.71 -3.29
C LEU A 161 8.27 -20.72 -3.63
N TYR A 162 8.91 -20.16 -2.60
CA TYR A 162 10.03 -19.25 -2.79
C TYR A 162 11.25 -19.98 -3.39
N ALA A 163 11.57 -21.15 -2.89
CA ALA A 163 12.66 -21.98 -3.42
C ALA A 163 12.48 -22.32 -4.92
N ARG A 164 11.25 -22.67 -5.34
CA ARG A 164 10.93 -22.96 -6.75
C ARG A 164 11.08 -21.74 -7.65
N ARG A 165 10.74 -20.55 -7.17
CA ARG A 165 10.82 -19.30 -7.94
C ARG A 165 12.25 -18.82 -8.16
N ASN A 166 13.16 -19.15 -7.24
CA ASN A 166 14.58 -18.80 -7.30
C ASN A 166 15.45 -19.82 -8.02
N VAL A 167 14.93 -20.99 -8.39
CA VAL A 167 15.57 -21.87 -9.36
C VAL A 167 15.44 -21.16 -10.72
N ARG A 168 16.42 -20.33 -11.07
CA ARG A 168 16.56 -19.79 -12.42
C ARG A 168 16.50 -20.98 -13.39
N PRO A 169 15.66 -20.93 -14.45
CA PRO A 169 15.82 -21.88 -15.56
C PRO A 169 17.27 -21.76 -15.98
N GLY A 170 17.97 -22.88 -15.92
CA GLY A 170 19.39 -22.95 -16.24
C GLY A 170 19.62 -22.23 -17.56
N LYS A 171 20.70 -21.45 -17.65
CA LYS A 171 21.16 -20.89 -18.90
C LYS A 171 21.09 -22.01 -19.93
N LEU A 172 20.22 -21.90 -20.92
CA LEU A 172 20.28 -22.67 -22.14
C LEU A 172 21.71 -22.47 -22.66
N ARG A 173 22.54 -23.47 -22.45
CA ARG A 173 23.83 -23.51 -23.13
C ARG A 173 23.49 -23.54 -24.60
N HIS A 174 23.76 -22.43 -25.31
CA HIS A 174 23.91 -22.50 -26.74
C HIS A 174 25.01 -23.50 -27.01
N ALA A 175 24.61 -24.73 -27.29
CA ALA A 175 25.48 -25.68 -27.92
C ALA A 175 25.85 -25.09 -29.29
N GLY A 176 27.09 -24.69 -29.42
CA GLY A 176 27.63 -24.19 -30.64
C GLY A 176 27.34 -25.14 -31.79
N GLN A 177 26.79 -24.65 -32.86
CA GLN A 177 27.00 -25.24 -34.16
C GLN A 177 28.39 -24.85 -34.59
N VAL A 178 29.28 -25.87 -34.51
CA VAL A 178 30.45 -25.98 -35.36
C VAL A 178 29.97 -26.68 -36.62
N LEU A 179 29.93 -25.98 -37.73
CA LEU A 179 30.42 -26.35 -39.07
C LEU A 179 29.99 -25.23 -40.02
#